data_7eb4fe7d135e2dac1208a44023a4092d
#
_entry.id   7eb4fe7d135e2dac1208a44023a4092d
#
_cell.length_a   1.000
_cell.length_b   1.000
_cell.length_c   1.000
_cell.angle_alpha   90.00
_cell.angle_beta   90.00
_cell.angle_gamma   90.00
#
_symmetry.space_group_name_H-M   'P 1'
#
loop_
_entity.id
_entity.type
_entity.pdbx_description
1 polymer ?
#
loop_
_entity_poly.entity_id
_entity_poly.type
_entity_poly.pdbx_seq_one_letter_code
_entity_poly.pdbx_strand_id
1 'polypeptide(L)'
;MEKNEPTQNKYDAALAKYNTQLDDAEIAAKVAKLIAEKVPGNHTEEVKKFLFHCIDLTTLNTTDSDESVMKFTQKVNQFDNEFPDLKNVAAICVYPNFAEIVKDTLEVPTKAPDANR
;
A
#
# COMPACT_ATOMS: atom_id res chain seq x y z
N MET A 1 -2.76 23.38 50.69
CA MET A 1 -3.52 22.70 49.59
C MET A 1 -2.81 23.02 48.31
N GLU A 2 -1.91 22.13 47.90
CA GLU A 2 -1.29 22.22 46.55
C GLU A 2 -2.36 21.88 45.53
N LYS A 3 -2.65 22.84 44.64
CA LYS A 3 -3.47 22.60 43.46
C LYS A 3 -2.66 21.72 42.56
N ASN A 4 -3.00 20.43 42.47
CA ASN A 4 -2.55 19.56 41.42
C ASN A 4 -3.06 20.15 40.09
N GLU A 5 -2.20 20.86 39.37
CA GLU A 5 -2.42 21.15 37.97
C GLU A 5 -2.47 19.81 37.22
N PRO A 6 -3.47 19.58 36.36
CA PRO A 6 -3.52 18.35 35.60
C PRO A 6 -2.26 18.30 34.74
N THR A 7 -1.38 17.39 35.02
CA THR A 7 -0.19 17.13 34.19
C THR A 7 -0.69 16.78 32.79
N GLN A 8 -0.48 17.71 31.85
CA GLN A 8 -0.78 17.49 30.45
C GLN A 8 -0.14 16.18 30.03
N ASN A 9 -0.93 15.19 29.63
CA ASN A 9 -0.39 13.90 29.24
C ASN A 9 0.36 14.03 27.90
N LYS A 10 1.23 13.06 27.58
CA LYS A 10 2.05 13.09 26.36
C LYS A 10 1.24 13.15 25.07
N TYR A 11 0.00 12.67 25.08
CA TYR A 11 -0.88 12.66 23.91
C TYR A 11 -1.48 14.05 23.67
N ASP A 12 -1.94 14.73 24.75
CA ASP A 12 -2.44 16.10 24.65
C ASP A 12 -1.33 17.06 24.19
N ALA A 13 -0.12 16.88 24.70
CA ALA A 13 1.05 17.65 24.27
C ALA A 13 1.40 17.40 22.79
N ALA A 14 1.21 16.19 22.28
CA ALA A 14 1.42 15.87 20.87
C ALA A 14 0.32 16.48 20.00
N LEU A 15 -0.94 16.33 20.37
CA LEU A 15 -2.08 16.90 19.65
C LEU A 15 -2.05 18.42 19.60
N ALA A 16 -1.61 19.09 20.68
CA ALA A 16 -1.51 20.54 20.72
C ALA A 16 -0.56 21.14 19.65
N LYS A 17 0.30 20.33 19.04
CA LYS A 17 1.19 20.76 17.96
C LYS A 17 0.49 20.87 16.60
N TYR A 18 -0.72 20.33 16.46
CA TYR A 18 -1.44 20.25 15.21
C TYR A 18 -2.82 20.90 15.33
N ASN A 19 -3.31 21.43 14.22
CA ASN A 19 -4.71 21.86 14.15
C ASN A 19 -5.61 20.62 14.09
N THR A 20 -6.35 20.35 15.16
CA THR A 20 -7.31 19.24 15.25
C THR A 20 -8.75 19.67 14.96
N GLN A 21 -8.97 20.96 14.76
CA GLN A 21 -10.28 21.54 14.38
C GLN A 21 -10.35 21.56 12.85
N LEU A 22 -10.69 20.42 12.25
CA LEU A 22 -10.78 20.25 10.81
C LEU A 22 -12.23 20.36 10.36
N ASP A 23 -12.44 21.06 9.25
CA ASP A 23 -13.73 21.17 8.57
C ASP A 23 -13.71 20.27 7.32
N ASP A 24 -14.70 19.41 7.19
CA ASP A 24 -14.78 18.43 6.08
C ASP A 24 -14.86 19.14 4.71
N ALA A 25 -15.56 20.26 4.63
CA ALA A 25 -15.67 21.01 3.38
C ALA A 25 -14.32 21.64 2.99
N GLU A 26 -13.57 22.16 3.97
CA GLU A 26 -12.22 22.70 3.73
C GLU A 26 -11.25 21.62 3.27
N ILE A 27 -11.30 20.45 3.89
CA ILE A 27 -10.47 19.30 3.49
C ILE A 27 -10.85 18.84 2.08
N ALA A 28 -12.15 18.71 1.78
CA ALA A 28 -12.62 18.34 0.44
C ALA A 28 -12.13 19.31 -0.64
N ALA A 29 -12.16 20.61 -0.36
CA ALA A 29 -11.67 21.64 -1.28
C ALA A 29 -10.15 21.54 -1.51
N LYS A 30 -9.36 21.28 -0.46
CA LYS A 30 -7.91 21.06 -0.58
C LYS A 30 -7.60 19.81 -1.40
N VAL A 31 -8.34 18.72 -1.19
CA VAL A 31 -8.19 17.48 -1.96
C VAL A 31 -8.55 17.71 -3.42
N ALA A 32 -9.67 18.36 -3.72
CA ALA A 32 -10.08 18.67 -5.09
C ALA A 32 -9.02 19.51 -5.83
N LYS A 33 -8.44 20.51 -5.15
CA LYS A 33 -7.35 21.31 -5.70
C LYS A 33 -6.12 20.46 -6.01
N LEU A 34 -5.69 19.61 -5.07
CA LEU A 34 -4.55 18.71 -5.24
C LEU A 34 -4.76 17.75 -6.42
N ILE A 35 -5.96 17.18 -6.55
CA ILE A 35 -6.33 16.32 -7.68
C ILE A 35 -6.21 17.10 -9.00
N ALA A 36 -6.82 18.28 -9.08
CA ALA A 36 -6.78 19.08 -10.30
C ALA A 36 -5.35 19.47 -10.73
N GLU A 37 -4.48 19.73 -9.77
CA GLU A 37 -3.08 20.13 -10.05
C GLU A 37 -2.17 18.94 -10.39
N LYS A 38 -2.36 17.79 -9.75
CA LYS A 38 -1.39 16.69 -9.80
C LYS A 38 -1.80 15.54 -10.74
N VAL A 39 -3.08 15.24 -10.83
CA VAL A 39 -3.55 14.09 -11.62
C VAL A 39 -3.23 14.23 -13.12
N PRO A 40 -3.43 15.38 -13.79
CA PRO A 40 -3.13 15.47 -15.22
C PRO A 40 -1.68 15.12 -15.58
N GLY A 41 -0.72 15.55 -14.76
CA GLY A 41 0.70 15.26 -14.96
C GLY A 41 1.11 13.82 -14.62
N ASN A 42 0.30 13.13 -13.81
CA ASN A 42 0.56 11.75 -13.36
C ASN A 42 -0.30 10.71 -14.09
N HIS A 43 -1.25 11.13 -14.93
CA HIS A 43 -2.11 10.23 -15.69
C HIS A 43 -1.45 9.79 -16.99
N THR A 44 -0.25 9.23 -16.89
CA THR A 44 0.55 8.73 -18.00
C THR A 44 0.72 7.22 -17.90
N GLU A 45 1.00 6.57 -19.02
CA GLU A 45 1.25 5.13 -19.06
C GLU A 45 2.47 4.75 -18.19
N GLU A 46 3.52 5.54 -18.23
CA GLU A 46 4.73 5.34 -17.44
C GLU A 46 4.44 5.37 -15.93
N VAL A 47 3.71 6.39 -15.47
CA VAL A 47 3.34 6.50 -14.04
C VAL A 47 2.42 5.35 -13.63
N LYS A 48 1.48 4.93 -14.49
CA LYS A 48 0.60 3.78 -14.21
C LYS A 48 1.41 2.48 -14.04
N LYS A 49 2.38 2.22 -14.91
CA LYS A 49 3.28 1.06 -14.81
C LYS A 49 4.11 1.11 -13.52
N PHE A 50 4.62 2.28 -13.18
CA PHE A 50 5.35 2.49 -11.92
C PHE A 50 4.47 2.23 -10.70
N LEU A 51 3.25 2.78 -10.68
CA LEU A 51 2.30 2.57 -9.58
C LEU A 51 1.88 1.11 -9.45
N PHE A 52 1.69 0.40 -10.56
CA PHE A 52 1.42 -1.04 -10.55
C PHE A 52 2.54 -1.80 -9.83
N HIS A 53 3.78 -1.48 -10.14
CA HIS A 53 4.96 -2.09 -9.49
C HIS A 53 5.11 -1.70 -8.01
N CYS A 54 4.42 -0.67 -7.53
CA CYS A 54 4.41 -0.27 -6.12
C CYS A 54 3.29 -0.95 -5.31
N ILE A 55 2.43 -1.74 -5.94
CA ILE A 55 1.30 -2.38 -5.26
C ILE A 55 1.80 -3.46 -4.30
N ASP A 56 1.38 -3.36 -3.05
CA ASP A 56 1.36 -4.46 -2.10
C ASP A 56 0.01 -5.18 -2.24
N LEU A 57 0.01 -6.30 -3.00
CA LEU A 57 -1.21 -7.00 -3.34
C LEU A 57 -1.72 -7.78 -2.13
N THR A 58 -2.80 -7.32 -1.56
CA THR A 58 -3.27 -7.72 -0.23
C THR A 58 -4.55 -8.54 -0.27
N THR A 59 -4.58 -9.66 0.46
CA THR A 59 -5.81 -10.34 0.86
C THR A 59 -5.79 -10.60 2.36
N LEU A 60 -6.76 -10.01 3.08
CA LEU A 60 -6.91 -10.09 4.52
C LEU A 60 -8.39 -10.37 4.87
N ASN A 61 -9.02 -11.23 4.10
CA ASN A 61 -10.42 -11.60 4.32
C ASN A 61 -10.52 -12.71 5.37
N THR A 62 -11.58 -12.67 6.17
CA THR A 62 -11.87 -13.74 7.15
C THR A 62 -12.19 -15.08 6.49
N THR A 63 -12.50 -15.06 5.20
CA THR A 63 -12.80 -16.25 4.39
C THR A 63 -11.59 -16.80 3.64
N ASP A 64 -10.41 -16.19 3.81
CA ASP A 64 -9.18 -16.69 3.19
C ASP A 64 -8.87 -18.11 3.68
N SER A 65 -8.44 -18.94 2.76
CA SER A 65 -8.05 -20.33 2.98
C SER A 65 -6.74 -20.63 2.22
N ASP A 66 -6.11 -21.75 2.53
CA ASP A 66 -4.92 -22.23 1.82
C ASP A 66 -5.14 -22.23 0.30
N GLU A 67 -6.29 -22.75 -0.12
CA GLU A 67 -6.64 -22.81 -1.54
C GLU A 67 -6.85 -21.41 -2.15
N SER A 68 -7.55 -20.52 -1.47
CA SER A 68 -7.79 -19.16 -1.99
C SER A 68 -6.50 -18.36 -2.11
N VAL A 69 -5.62 -18.46 -1.12
CA VAL A 69 -4.32 -17.77 -1.13
C VAL A 69 -3.37 -18.38 -2.17
N MET A 70 -3.37 -19.68 -2.36
CA MET A 70 -2.63 -20.33 -3.43
C MET A 70 -3.09 -19.81 -4.80
N LYS A 71 -4.39 -19.80 -5.08
CA LYS A 71 -4.95 -19.28 -6.34
C LYS A 71 -4.64 -17.78 -6.54
N PHE A 72 -4.70 -17.01 -5.46
CA PHE A 72 -4.33 -15.60 -5.47
C PHE A 72 -2.86 -15.39 -5.87
N THR A 73 -1.95 -16.19 -5.32
CA THR A 73 -0.53 -16.15 -5.65
C THR A 73 -0.24 -16.63 -7.09
N GLN A 74 -0.96 -17.66 -7.55
CA GLN A 74 -0.85 -18.15 -8.93
C GLN A 74 -1.19 -17.08 -9.97
N LYS A 75 -2.13 -16.16 -9.67
CA LYS A 75 -2.44 -15.02 -10.56
C LYS A 75 -1.24 -14.07 -10.71
N VAL A 76 -0.44 -13.92 -9.66
CA VAL A 76 0.80 -13.12 -9.72
C VAL A 76 1.82 -13.78 -10.63
N ASN A 77 1.99 -15.11 -10.54
CA ASN A 77 2.86 -15.86 -11.44
C ASN A 77 2.37 -15.76 -12.90
N GLN A 78 1.06 -15.89 -13.11
CA GLN A 78 0.45 -15.82 -14.44
C GLN A 78 0.68 -14.46 -15.09
N PHE A 79 0.64 -13.37 -14.32
CA PHE A 79 0.92 -12.02 -14.81
C PHE A 79 2.31 -11.90 -15.43
N ASP A 80 3.35 -12.47 -14.81
CA ASP A 80 4.71 -12.46 -15.34
C ASP A 80 4.80 -13.22 -16.69
N ASN A 81 4.03 -14.28 -16.85
CA ASN A 81 3.99 -15.05 -18.10
C ASN A 81 3.23 -14.31 -19.21
N GLU A 82 2.15 -13.62 -18.87
CA GLU A 82 1.33 -12.89 -19.83
C GLU A 82 1.95 -11.54 -20.24
N PHE A 83 2.66 -10.88 -19.30
CA PHE A 83 3.24 -9.55 -19.48
C PHE A 83 4.73 -9.52 -19.09
N PRO A 84 5.59 -10.22 -19.80
CA PRO A 84 7.00 -10.38 -19.43
C PRO A 84 7.81 -9.08 -19.44
N ASP A 85 7.31 -8.04 -20.14
CA ASP A 85 7.96 -6.73 -20.23
C ASP A 85 7.51 -5.75 -19.14
N LEU A 86 6.51 -6.13 -18.35
CA LEU A 86 6.01 -5.32 -17.23
C LEU A 86 6.56 -5.83 -15.91
N LYS A 87 6.92 -4.91 -15.02
CA LYS A 87 7.24 -5.27 -13.64
C LYS A 87 5.96 -5.62 -12.90
N ASN A 88 6.00 -6.75 -12.18
CA ASN A 88 4.90 -7.22 -11.36
C ASN A 88 4.72 -6.37 -10.10
N VAL A 89 3.69 -6.67 -9.32
CA VAL A 89 3.45 -6.06 -8.01
C VAL A 89 4.66 -6.18 -7.09
N ALA A 90 4.81 -5.26 -6.15
CA ALA A 90 5.98 -5.20 -5.27
C ALA A 90 5.99 -6.33 -4.24
N ALA A 91 4.84 -6.69 -3.71
CA ALA A 91 4.71 -7.70 -2.66
C ALA A 91 3.31 -8.32 -2.65
N ILE A 92 3.19 -9.44 -1.94
CA ILE A 92 1.92 -10.08 -1.59
C ILE A 92 1.77 -10.01 -0.07
N CYS A 93 0.69 -9.40 0.41
CA CYS A 93 0.36 -9.27 1.82
C CYS A 93 -0.79 -10.19 2.18
N VAL A 94 -0.56 -11.07 3.15
CA VAL A 94 -1.52 -12.05 3.65
C VAL A 94 -1.44 -12.14 5.18
N TYR A 95 -2.41 -12.79 5.80
CA TYR A 95 -2.26 -13.16 7.21
C TYR A 95 -1.06 -14.07 7.41
N PRO A 96 -0.32 -13.99 8.54
CA PRO A 96 0.93 -14.69 8.76
C PRO A 96 0.84 -16.22 8.58
N ASN A 97 -0.30 -16.83 8.88
CA ASN A 97 -0.52 -18.27 8.71
C ASN A 97 -0.50 -18.75 7.25
N PHE A 98 -0.65 -17.83 6.28
CA PHE A 98 -0.58 -18.14 4.84
C PHE A 98 0.77 -17.79 4.19
N ALA A 99 1.72 -17.27 4.95
CA ALA A 99 3.01 -16.85 4.41
C ALA A 99 3.79 -18.00 3.74
N GLU A 100 3.74 -19.20 4.32
CA GLU A 100 4.38 -20.38 3.76
C GLU A 100 3.78 -20.78 2.41
N ILE A 101 2.46 -20.74 2.28
CA ILE A 101 1.77 -21.04 1.02
C ILE A 101 2.16 -20.05 -0.08
N VAL A 102 2.23 -18.76 0.26
CA VAL A 102 2.70 -17.74 -0.69
C VAL A 102 4.14 -18.03 -1.12
N LYS A 103 5.03 -18.30 -0.17
CA LYS A 103 6.44 -18.62 -0.45
C LYS A 103 6.59 -19.83 -1.37
N ASP A 104 5.82 -20.88 -1.11
CA ASP A 104 5.93 -22.15 -1.87
C ASP A 104 5.28 -22.05 -3.25
N THR A 105 4.29 -21.16 -3.41
CA THR A 105 3.56 -20.99 -4.67
C THR A 105 4.18 -19.93 -5.57
N LEU A 106 4.77 -18.88 -5.00
CA LEU A 106 5.32 -17.77 -5.77
C LEU A 106 6.57 -18.21 -6.57
N GLU A 107 6.49 -18.03 -7.88
CA GLU A 107 7.62 -18.20 -8.79
C GLU A 107 8.38 -16.88 -8.87
N VAL A 108 9.56 -16.82 -8.26
CA VAL A 108 10.42 -15.64 -8.36
C VAL A 108 11.02 -15.61 -9.76
N PRO A 109 10.79 -14.54 -10.57
CA PRO A 109 11.46 -14.42 -11.85
C PRO A 109 12.98 -14.47 -11.66
N THR A 110 13.64 -15.39 -12.34
CA THR A 110 15.10 -15.57 -12.29
C THR A 110 15.87 -14.48 -13.04
N LYS A 111 15.22 -13.37 -13.39
CA LYS A 111 15.93 -12.20 -13.90
C LYS A 111 16.69 -11.57 -12.74
N ALA A 112 18.01 -11.78 -12.74
CA ALA A 112 18.92 -11.02 -11.90
C ALA A 112 18.56 -9.51 -12.03
N PRO A 113 18.55 -8.75 -10.93
CA PRO A 113 18.41 -7.30 -11.04
C PRO A 113 19.55 -6.82 -11.94
N ASP A 114 19.18 -6.04 -12.98
CA ASP A 114 20.16 -5.38 -13.81
C ASP A 114 21.11 -4.61 -12.90
N ALA A 115 22.38 -5.00 -12.87
CA ALA A 115 23.41 -4.43 -12.00
C ALA A 115 23.80 -2.98 -12.40
N ASN A 116 23.00 -2.34 -13.25
CA ASN A 116 23.24 -0.99 -13.78
C ASN A 116 21.95 -0.15 -13.74
N ARG A 117 21.47 0.13 -12.50
CA ARG A 117 20.60 1.32 -12.28
C ARG A 117 20.82 1.86 -10.88
#